data_100e43cdf10546aa4dd3627dd851068e
#
_entry.id   100e43cdf10546aa4dd3627dd851068e
#
_cell.length_a   1.000
_cell.length_b   1.000
_cell.length_c   1.000
_cell.angle_alpha   90.00
_cell.angle_beta   90.00
_cell.angle_gamma   90.00
#
_symmetry.space_group_name_H-M   'P 1'
#
loop_
_entity.id
_entity.type
_entity.pdbx_description
1 polymer ?
#
loop_
_entity_poly.entity_id
_entity_poly.type
_entity_poly.pdbx_seq_one_letter_code
_entity_poly.pdbx_strand_id
1 'polypeptide(L)'
;YFSTPKPLNGNVVISLTGKIVQTSTGFYLNSVGSLQKIFIGLWICSLSIIIFYKAINFSRFHRKISQNVLSDPEIIKIVEMLSQEMQLQHKVTVYENSLASSPFTYGTFHPSIVLTSLSDKNNLPLIIRHELQHIKSHDFLFRQLAFLVLMLHCYNPFVYFFFREVIEVQELACDENV
;
A
#
# COMPACT_ATOMS: atom_id res chain seq x y z
N TYR A 1 -19.38 -68.74 11.96
CA TYR A 1 -19.65 -67.35 12.33
C TYR A 1 -18.38 -66.53 12.06
N PHE A 2 -18.30 -65.91 10.91
CA PHE A 2 -17.24 -64.92 10.59
C PHE A 2 -17.71 -63.56 11.15
N SER A 3 -17.11 -63.10 12.22
CA SER A 3 -17.31 -61.75 12.70
C SER A 3 -16.54 -60.79 11.80
N THR A 4 -17.27 -59.87 11.15
CA THR A 4 -16.71 -58.76 10.38
C THR A 4 -15.87 -57.89 11.31
N PRO A 5 -14.64 -57.49 10.93
CA PRO A 5 -13.83 -56.61 11.75
C PRO A 5 -14.45 -55.20 11.79
N LYS A 6 -14.56 -54.65 12.99
CA LYS A 6 -15.03 -53.29 13.26
C LYS A 6 -14.09 -52.29 12.58
N PRO A 7 -14.58 -51.25 11.90
CA PRO A 7 -13.69 -50.24 11.29
C PRO A 7 -12.91 -49.50 12.36
N LEU A 8 -11.60 -49.63 12.30
CA LEU A 8 -10.67 -48.86 13.13
C LEU A 8 -10.56 -47.42 12.57
N ASN A 9 -11.05 -46.48 13.35
CA ASN A 9 -10.87 -45.07 13.09
C ASN A 9 -9.40 -44.68 13.39
N GLY A 10 -8.59 -44.61 12.35
CA GLY A 10 -7.19 -44.24 12.42
C GLY A 10 -6.45 -44.81 11.23
N ASN A 11 -5.52 -44.09 10.64
CA ASN A 11 -4.71 -44.50 9.51
C ASN A 11 -3.89 -45.73 9.85
N VAL A 12 -4.48 -46.93 9.68
CA VAL A 12 -3.82 -48.20 9.85
C VAL A 12 -3.34 -48.70 8.49
N VAL A 13 -2.04 -48.70 8.29
CA VAL A 13 -1.41 -49.34 7.14
C VAL A 13 -1.02 -50.76 7.52
N ILE A 14 -1.62 -51.75 6.85
CA ILE A 14 -1.27 -53.15 7.03
C ILE A 14 -0.02 -53.43 6.18
N SER A 15 1.10 -53.70 6.83
CA SER A 15 2.31 -54.18 6.18
C SER A 15 2.10 -55.58 5.61
N LEU A 16 2.75 -55.90 4.49
CA LEU A 16 2.75 -57.23 3.84
C LEU A 16 3.21 -58.40 4.78
N THR A 17 3.68 -58.12 5.96
CA THR A 17 4.08 -59.05 6.97
C THR A 17 3.02 -59.29 8.09
N GLY A 18 1.81 -58.73 7.94
CA GLY A 18 0.72 -58.89 8.90
C GLY A 18 0.89 -58.21 10.24
N LYS A 19 1.97 -57.44 10.45
CA LYS A 19 2.16 -56.61 11.63
C LYS A 19 1.49 -55.26 11.49
N ILE A 20 0.64 -54.88 12.44
CA ILE A 20 0.06 -53.56 12.53
C ILE A 20 1.19 -52.58 12.91
N VAL A 21 1.61 -51.74 11.93
CA VAL A 21 2.52 -50.65 12.19
C VAL A 21 1.66 -49.39 12.38
N GLN A 22 1.55 -48.91 13.60
CA GLN A 22 1.03 -47.58 13.87
C GLN A 22 2.02 -46.59 13.30
N THR A 23 1.69 -46.05 12.14
CA THR A 23 2.51 -44.99 11.51
C THR A 23 2.33 -43.70 12.30
N SER A 24 3.44 -43.15 12.75
CA SER A 24 3.54 -41.83 13.40
C SER A 24 3.21 -40.66 12.46
N THR A 25 2.66 -40.93 11.28
CA THR A 25 2.27 -39.91 10.29
C THR A 25 1.28 -38.88 10.82
N GLY A 26 0.41 -39.27 11.77
CA GLY A 26 -0.50 -38.32 12.42
C GLY A 26 0.21 -37.25 13.25
N PHE A 27 1.36 -37.61 13.88
CA PHE A 27 2.14 -36.62 14.63
C PHE A 27 2.86 -35.63 13.72
N TYR A 28 3.43 -36.10 12.61
CA TYR A 28 4.11 -35.22 11.65
C TYR A 28 3.15 -34.28 10.94
N LEU A 29 1.97 -34.76 10.51
CA LEU A 29 0.96 -33.91 9.89
C LEU A 29 0.42 -32.87 10.86
N ASN A 30 0.27 -33.21 12.14
CA ASN A 30 -0.21 -32.26 13.16
C ASN A 30 0.86 -31.20 13.52
N SER A 31 2.13 -31.61 13.57
CA SER A 31 3.25 -30.70 13.82
C SER A 31 3.48 -29.72 12.66
N VAL A 32 3.39 -30.18 11.40
CA VAL A 32 3.46 -29.31 10.20
C VAL A 32 2.29 -28.32 10.20
N GLY A 33 1.07 -28.76 10.51
CA GLY A 33 -0.09 -27.87 10.64
C GLY A 33 0.07 -26.84 11.75
N SER A 34 0.75 -27.17 12.86
CA SER A 34 1.03 -26.24 13.95
C SER A 34 2.06 -25.18 13.57
N LEU A 35 3.15 -25.58 12.92
CA LEU A 35 4.17 -24.66 12.39
C LEU A 35 3.57 -23.70 11.38
N GLN A 36 2.77 -24.20 10.45
CA GLN A 36 2.10 -23.35 9.44
C GLN A 36 1.22 -22.29 10.11
N LYS A 37 0.45 -22.64 11.14
CA LYS A 37 -0.36 -21.68 11.92
C LYS A 37 0.48 -20.61 12.59
N ILE A 38 1.64 -20.98 13.14
CA ILE A 38 2.59 -20.05 13.75
C ILE A 38 3.12 -19.06 12.69
N PHE A 39 3.55 -19.54 11.51
CA PHE A 39 4.02 -18.70 10.44
C PHE A 39 2.95 -17.72 9.94
N ILE A 40 1.71 -18.19 9.73
CA ILE A 40 0.59 -17.34 9.36
C ILE A 40 0.31 -16.30 10.46
N GLY A 41 0.33 -16.70 11.73
CA GLY A 41 0.14 -15.78 12.85
C GLY A 41 1.20 -14.68 12.91
N LEU A 42 2.48 -15.04 12.76
CA LEU A 42 3.58 -14.08 12.69
C LEU A 42 3.45 -13.13 11.49
N TRP A 43 3.05 -13.66 10.34
CA TRP A 43 2.84 -12.86 9.14
C TRP A 43 1.70 -11.85 9.33
N ILE A 44 0.53 -12.27 9.85
CA ILE A 44 -0.59 -11.37 10.15
C ILE A 44 -0.18 -10.32 11.20
N CYS A 45 0.56 -10.72 12.25
CA CYS A 45 1.04 -9.81 13.27
C CYS A 45 1.96 -8.73 12.66
N SER A 46 2.91 -9.13 11.81
CA SER A 46 3.82 -8.20 11.14
C SER A 46 3.09 -7.21 10.24
N LEU A 47 2.11 -7.68 9.45
CA LEU A 47 1.25 -6.82 8.63
C LEU A 47 0.48 -5.81 9.48
N SER A 48 -0.12 -6.27 10.58
CA SER A 48 -0.87 -5.40 11.49
C SER A 48 0.00 -4.30 12.09
N ILE A 49 1.23 -4.63 12.50
CA ILE A 49 2.20 -3.66 13.02
C ILE A 49 2.56 -2.62 11.96
N ILE A 50 2.84 -3.05 10.72
CA ILE A 50 3.21 -2.14 9.63
C ILE A 50 2.04 -1.21 9.27
N ILE A 51 0.80 -1.74 9.16
CA ILE A 51 -0.40 -0.95 8.89
C ILE A 51 -0.60 0.09 10.00
N PHE A 52 -0.50 -0.31 11.25
CA PHE A 52 -0.67 0.57 12.40
C PHE A 52 0.39 1.68 12.42
N TYR A 53 1.65 1.32 12.19
CA TYR A 53 2.75 2.28 12.08
C TYR A 53 2.52 3.30 10.96
N LYS A 54 2.10 2.83 9.77
CA LYS A 54 1.77 3.70 8.64
C LYS A 54 0.58 4.62 8.94
N ALA A 55 -0.47 4.10 9.57
CA ALA A 55 -1.65 4.89 9.96
C ALA A 55 -1.29 6.00 10.94
N ILE A 56 -0.46 5.72 11.95
CA ILE A 56 0.01 6.72 12.90
C ILE A 56 0.86 7.78 12.19
N ASN A 57 1.82 7.36 11.36
CA ASN A 57 2.68 8.30 10.64
C ASN A 57 1.89 9.17 9.66
N PHE A 58 0.92 8.60 8.95
CA PHE A 58 0.03 9.35 8.06
C PHE A 58 -0.80 10.37 8.85
N SER A 59 -1.37 9.99 10.00
CA SER A 59 -2.14 10.88 10.85
C SER A 59 -1.28 12.02 11.42
N ARG A 60 -0.06 11.72 11.85
CA ARG A 60 0.91 12.74 12.32
C ARG A 60 1.31 13.69 11.20
N PHE A 61 1.60 13.14 10.01
CA PHE A 61 1.94 13.90 8.83
C PHE A 61 0.80 14.83 8.41
N HIS A 62 -0.42 14.30 8.29
CA HIS A 62 -1.61 15.09 7.94
C HIS A 62 -1.84 16.21 8.95
N ARG A 63 -1.75 15.93 10.25
CA ARG A 63 -1.90 16.95 11.30
C ARG A 63 -0.85 18.05 11.20
N LYS A 64 0.40 17.68 10.89
CA LYS A 64 1.51 18.64 10.76
C LYS A 64 1.35 19.55 9.54
N ILE A 65 0.84 19.02 8.44
CA ILE A 65 0.61 19.80 7.20
C ILE A 65 -0.65 20.65 7.30
N SER A 66 -1.74 20.11 7.84
CA SER A 66 -3.03 20.83 7.89
C SER A 66 -3.01 22.11 8.73
N GLN A 67 -1.95 22.36 9.50
CA GLN A 67 -1.78 23.60 10.25
C GLN A 67 -1.38 24.79 9.37
N ASN A 68 -0.84 24.56 8.19
CA ASN A 68 -0.32 25.59 7.30
C ASN A 68 -1.09 25.61 5.96
N VAL A 69 -2.37 25.91 6.04
CA VAL A 69 -3.17 26.14 4.81
C VAL A 69 -2.65 27.40 4.13
N LEU A 70 -2.29 27.28 2.87
CA LEU A 70 -1.85 28.42 2.07
C LEU A 70 -3.01 29.37 1.86
N SER A 71 -2.83 30.63 2.24
CA SER A 71 -3.84 31.69 2.12
C SER A 71 -3.53 32.70 1.01
N ASP A 72 -2.49 32.47 0.21
CA ASP A 72 -2.14 33.36 -0.91
C ASP A 72 -3.20 33.30 -2.00
N PRO A 73 -3.95 34.39 -2.23
CA PRO A 73 -5.07 34.41 -3.18
C PRO A 73 -4.62 34.21 -4.65
N GLU A 74 -3.38 34.59 -4.98
CA GLU A 74 -2.85 34.39 -6.34
C GLU A 74 -2.65 32.90 -6.63
N ILE A 75 -2.03 32.17 -5.68
CA ILE A 75 -1.79 30.74 -5.86
C ILE A 75 -3.10 29.95 -5.89
N ILE A 76 -4.03 30.28 -5.00
CA ILE A 76 -5.36 29.66 -4.99
C ILE A 76 -6.07 29.84 -6.34
N LYS A 77 -6.02 31.05 -6.89
CA LYS A 77 -6.61 31.34 -8.20
C LYS A 77 -5.97 30.53 -9.33
N ILE A 78 -4.64 30.37 -9.32
CA ILE A 78 -3.92 29.54 -10.31
C ILE A 78 -4.38 28.09 -10.21
N VAL A 79 -4.46 27.54 -9.00
CA VAL A 79 -4.90 26.15 -8.77
C VAL A 79 -6.34 25.94 -9.20
N GLU A 80 -7.26 26.87 -8.90
CA GLU A 80 -8.66 26.80 -9.33
C GLU A 80 -8.79 26.85 -10.86
N MET A 81 -8.07 27.76 -11.52
CA MET A 81 -8.08 27.91 -12.97
C MET A 81 -7.55 26.64 -13.65
N LEU A 82 -6.39 26.12 -13.22
CA LEU A 82 -5.81 24.90 -13.78
C LEU A 82 -6.66 23.67 -13.49
N SER A 83 -7.26 23.58 -12.30
CA SER A 83 -8.16 22.48 -11.94
C SER A 83 -9.41 22.44 -12.82
N GLN A 84 -9.96 23.61 -13.18
CA GLN A 84 -11.08 23.73 -14.13
C GLN A 84 -10.67 23.35 -15.54
N GLU A 85 -9.51 23.85 -16.02
CA GLU A 85 -8.95 23.50 -17.34
C GLU A 85 -8.76 21.99 -17.49
N MET A 86 -8.23 21.33 -16.43
CA MET A 86 -7.99 19.88 -16.39
C MET A 86 -9.25 19.08 -16.08
N GLN A 87 -10.41 19.71 -15.84
CA GLN A 87 -11.69 19.08 -15.52
C GLN A 87 -11.65 18.20 -14.26
N LEU A 88 -10.94 18.63 -13.22
CA LEU A 88 -10.90 17.92 -11.96
C LEU A 88 -12.25 18.01 -11.24
N GLN A 89 -12.78 16.87 -10.77
CA GLN A 89 -14.06 16.78 -10.10
C GLN A 89 -14.00 17.20 -8.62
N HIS A 90 -12.82 17.16 -8.01
CA HIS A 90 -12.63 17.41 -6.59
C HIS A 90 -11.96 18.78 -6.36
N LYS A 91 -12.40 19.44 -5.29
CA LYS A 91 -11.71 20.64 -4.84
C LYS A 91 -10.35 20.27 -4.27
N VAL A 92 -9.30 20.91 -4.78
CA VAL A 92 -7.91 20.70 -4.33
C VAL A 92 -7.57 21.72 -3.25
N THR A 93 -7.06 21.24 -2.12
CA THR A 93 -6.57 22.10 -1.03
C THR A 93 -5.06 22.29 -1.16
N VAL A 94 -4.58 23.51 -0.94
CA VAL A 94 -3.15 23.82 -1.03
C VAL A 94 -2.60 24.10 0.36
N TYR A 95 -1.48 23.47 0.67
CA TYR A 95 -0.74 23.68 1.91
C TYR A 95 0.69 24.17 1.59
N GLU A 96 1.26 24.92 2.50
CA GLU A 96 2.67 25.29 2.44
C GLU A 96 3.45 24.53 3.50
N ASN A 97 4.59 23.96 3.12
CA ASN A 97 5.48 23.30 4.05
C ASN A 97 6.94 23.61 3.72
N SER A 98 7.57 24.39 4.59
CA SER A 98 8.98 24.77 4.47
C SER A 98 9.97 23.62 4.67
N LEU A 99 9.53 22.50 5.24
CA LEU A 99 10.37 21.30 5.45
C LEU A 99 10.32 20.33 4.26
N ALA A 100 9.42 20.55 3.31
CA ALA A 100 9.35 19.74 2.11
C ALA A 100 10.49 20.09 1.15
N SER A 101 11.20 19.10 0.64
CA SER A 101 12.28 19.28 -0.34
C SER A 101 11.78 19.56 -1.75
N SER A 102 10.59 19.08 -2.09
CA SER A 102 9.91 19.27 -3.36
C SER A 102 8.40 19.38 -3.14
N PRO A 103 7.65 20.00 -4.05
CA PRO A 103 6.20 19.89 -4.08
C PRO A 103 5.76 18.45 -4.19
N PHE A 104 4.57 18.12 -3.70
CA PHE A 104 3.98 16.79 -3.83
C PHE A 104 2.48 16.80 -3.58
N THR A 105 1.78 15.78 -4.08
CA THR A 105 0.36 15.57 -3.86
C THR A 105 0.11 14.44 -2.86
N TYR A 106 -0.97 14.53 -2.09
CA TYR A 106 -1.45 13.46 -1.22
C TYR A 106 -2.96 13.50 -1.06
N GLY A 107 -3.52 12.34 -0.65
CA GLY A 107 -4.95 12.18 -0.40
C GLY A 107 -5.72 11.67 -1.62
N THR A 108 -6.58 10.65 -1.40
CA THR A 108 -7.39 10.03 -2.45
C THR A 108 -8.76 10.71 -2.58
N PHE A 109 -9.46 10.92 -1.47
CA PHE A 109 -10.82 11.48 -1.45
C PHE A 109 -10.81 13.02 -1.32
N HIS A 110 -9.81 13.55 -0.66
CA HIS A 110 -9.59 15.00 -0.49
C HIS A 110 -8.18 15.30 -0.95
N PRO A 111 -7.98 15.42 -2.28
CA PRO A 111 -6.66 15.64 -2.84
C PRO A 111 -6.12 17.00 -2.41
N SER A 112 -4.85 17.00 -2.08
CA SER A 112 -4.17 18.18 -1.57
C SER A 112 -2.77 18.29 -2.18
N ILE A 113 -2.37 19.52 -2.51
CA ILE A 113 -1.03 19.84 -2.98
C ILE A 113 -0.28 20.48 -1.83
N VAL A 114 0.96 20.04 -1.61
CA VAL A 114 1.89 20.67 -0.67
C VAL A 114 2.96 21.38 -1.49
N LEU A 115 3.00 22.69 -1.39
CA LEU A 115 4.03 23.51 -2.00
C LEU A 115 5.16 23.74 -1.00
N THR A 116 6.37 23.89 -1.51
CA THR A 116 7.51 24.28 -0.68
C THR A 116 7.72 25.79 -0.74
N SER A 117 8.23 26.39 0.33
CA SER A 117 8.60 27.80 0.34
C SER A 117 9.73 28.13 -0.64
N LEU A 118 10.45 27.11 -1.14
CA LEU A 118 11.53 27.23 -2.12
C LEU A 118 11.03 27.09 -3.57
N SER A 119 9.72 26.90 -3.78
CA SER A 119 9.16 26.80 -5.13
C SER A 119 9.41 28.10 -5.91
N ASP A 120 10.04 27.95 -7.07
CA ASP A 120 10.31 29.10 -7.95
C ASP A 120 8.98 29.70 -8.42
N LYS A 121 8.74 30.97 -8.06
CA LYS A 121 7.51 31.66 -8.40
C LYS A 121 7.29 31.80 -9.91
N ASN A 122 8.38 31.83 -10.70
CA ASN A 122 8.27 31.95 -12.16
C ASN A 122 7.75 30.66 -12.80
N ASN A 123 8.04 29.51 -12.22
CA ASN A 123 7.64 28.18 -12.70
C ASN A 123 6.45 27.60 -11.95
N LEU A 124 5.86 28.36 -11.02
CA LEU A 124 4.79 27.88 -10.15
C LEU A 124 3.57 27.30 -10.89
N PRO A 125 3.07 27.91 -12.00
CA PRO A 125 1.96 27.33 -12.77
C PRO A 125 2.29 25.95 -13.36
N LEU A 126 3.52 25.76 -13.83
CA LEU A 126 3.98 24.47 -14.38
C LEU A 126 4.07 23.41 -13.28
N ILE A 127 4.63 23.77 -12.12
CA ILE A 127 4.70 22.90 -10.96
C ILE A 127 3.30 22.47 -10.49
N ILE A 128 2.38 23.42 -10.37
CA ILE A 128 0.99 23.13 -9.98
C ILE A 128 0.32 22.23 -11.00
N ARG A 129 0.53 22.44 -12.30
CA ARG A 129 -0.03 21.60 -13.38
C ARG A 129 0.47 20.18 -13.27
N HIS A 130 1.77 19.97 -13.02
CA HIS A 130 2.37 18.67 -12.79
C HIS A 130 1.71 17.95 -11.59
N GLU A 131 1.58 18.63 -10.46
CA GLU A 131 0.93 18.07 -9.26
C GLU A 131 -0.57 17.76 -9.49
N LEU A 132 -1.29 18.62 -10.23
CA LEU A 132 -2.68 18.37 -10.60
C LEU A 132 -2.83 17.16 -11.54
N GLN A 133 -1.83 16.89 -12.37
CA GLN A 133 -1.81 15.70 -13.23
C GLN A 133 -1.75 14.41 -12.39
N HIS A 134 -0.94 14.36 -11.33
CA HIS A 134 -0.93 13.25 -10.38
C HIS A 134 -2.30 13.03 -9.69
N ILE A 135 -3.01 14.12 -9.38
CA ILE A 135 -4.38 14.02 -8.84
C ILE A 135 -5.33 13.44 -9.89
N LYS A 136 -5.27 13.93 -11.13
CA LYS A 136 -6.11 13.48 -12.25
C LYS A 136 -5.91 12.01 -12.58
N SER A 137 -4.67 11.54 -12.54
CA SER A 137 -4.29 10.14 -12.79
C SER A 137 -4.54 9.22 -11.57
N HIS A 138 -4.98 9.76 -10.44
CA HIS A 138 -5.16 9.02 -9.18
C HIS A 138 -3.88 8.30 -8.69
N ASP A 139 -2.71 8.87 -8.95
CA ASP A 139 -1.43 8.22 -8.67
C ASP A 139 -1.24 7.88 -7.20
N PHE A 140 -1.74 8.72 -6.29
CA PHE A 140 -1.71 8.44 -4.87
C PHE A 140 -2.46 7.14 -4.51
N LEU A 141 -3.62 6.89 -5.12
CA LEU A 141 -4.40 5.66 -4.93
C LEU A 141 -3.63 4.44 -5.45
N PHE A 142 -3.11 4.51 -6.68
CA PHE A 142 -2.34 3.41 -7.27
C PHE A 142 -1.07 3.11 -6.46
N ARG A 143 -0.38 4.12 -5.96
CA ARG A 143 0.76 3.97 -5.04
C ARG A 143 0.38 3.24 -3.75
N GLN A 144 -0.79 3.55 -3.16
CA GLN A 144 -1.28 2.85 -1.98
C GLN A 144 -1.64 1.39 -2.27
N LEU A 145 -2.27 1.10 -3.42
CA LEU A 145 -2.58 -0.26 -3.85
C LEU A 145 -1.30 -1.08 -4.11
N ALA A 146 -0.34 -0.51 -4.82
CA ALA A 146 0.96 -1.16 -5.05
C ALA A 146 1.70 -1.44 -3.73
N PHE A 147 1.64 -0.50 -2.79
CA PHE A 147 2.19 -0.69 -1.45
C PHE A 147 1.48 -1.82 -0.67
N LEU A 148 0.16 -1.95 -0.80
CA LEU A 148 -0.60 -3.05 -0.21
C LEU A 148 -0.15 -4.40 -0.78
N VAL A 149 0.03 -4.50 -2.10
CA VAL A 149 0.56 -5.70 -2.75
C VAL A 149 1.96 -6.03 -2.25
N LEU A 150 2.84 -5.03 -2.14
CA LEU A 150 4.19 -5.19 -1.59
C LEU A 150 4.14 -5.74 -0.16
N MET A 151 3.25 -5.23 0.68
CA MET A 151 3.11 -5.71 2.06
C MET A 151 2.63 -7.17 2.13
N LEU A 152 1.63 -7.53 1.32
CA LEU A 152 1.08 -8.89 1.29
C LEU A 152 2.13 -9.91 0.81
N HIS A 153 3.03 -9.50 -0.07
CA HIS A 153 4.04 -10.35 -0.69
C HIS A 153 5.47 -9.95 -0.31
N CYS A 154 5.67 -9.41 0.88
CA CYS A 154 6.96 -8.86 1.34
C CYS A 154 8.13 -9.87 1.32
N TYR A 155 7.82 -11.17 1.32
CA TYR A 155 8.80 -12.27 1.19
C TYR A 155 9.30 -12.47 -0.26
N ASN A 156 8.64 -11.85 -1.25
CA ASN A 156 9.00 -11.98 -2.66
C ASN A 156 9.81 -10.75 -3.11
N PRO A 157 11.10 -10.88 -3.49
CA PRO A 157 11.93 -9.76 -3.90
C PRO A 157 11.43 -9.05 -5.17
N PHE A 158 10.74 -9.75 -6.07
CA PHE A 158 10.21 -9.16 -7.31
C PHE A 158 9.17 -8.07 -7.07
N VAL A 159 8.45 -8.12 -5.94
CA VAL A 159 7.42 -7.11 -5.61
C VAL A 159 8.05 -5.74 -5.34
N TYR A 160 9.28 -5.70 -4.82
CA TYR A 160 10.00 -4.44 -4.60
C TYR A 160 10.40 -3.78 -5.93
N PHE A 161 10.80 -4.56 -6.93
CA PHE A 161 11.04 -4.06 -8.29
C PHE A 161 9.76 -3.54 -8.91
N PHE A 162 8.67 -4.33 -8.83
CA PHE A 162 7.35 -3.90 -9.32
C PHE A 162 6.90 -2.58 -8.68
N PHE A 163 7.08 -2.41 -7.38
CA PHE A 163 6.71 -1.18 -6.69
C PHE A 163 7.49 0.04 -7.20
N ARG A 164 8.78 -0.12 -7.49
CA ARG A 164 9.60 0.93 -8.09
C ARG A 164 9.15 1.27 -9.51
N GLU A 165 8.91 0.27 -10.33
CA GLU A 165 8.40 0.45 -11.69
C GLU A 165 7.08 1.22 -11.72
N VAL A 166 6.17 0.93 -10.81
CA VAL A 166 4.89 1.67 -10.69
C VAL A 166 5.15 3.17 -10.47
N ILE A 167 6.09 3.53 -9.61
CA ILE A 167 6.44 4.93 -9.35
C ILE A 167 7.06 5.57 -10.58
N GLU A 168 8.03 4.90 -11.21
CA GLU A 168 8.74 5.42 -12.40
C GLU A 168 7.77 5.63 -13.58
N VAL A 169 6.86 4.69 -13.82
CA VAL A 169 5.85 4.80 -14.88
C VAL A 169 4.88 5.97 -14.61
N GLN A 170 4.50 6.20 -13.35
CA GLN A 170 3.65 7.34 -13.00
C GLN A 170 4.33 8.67 -13.28
N GLU A 171 5.62 8.81 -12.92
CA GLU A 171 6.38 10.02 -13.21
C GLU A 171 6.53 10.26 -14.73
N LEU A 172 6.88 9.22 -15.50
CA LEU A 172 6.97 9.32 -16.96
C LEU A 172 5.64 9.71 -17.60
N ALA A 173 4.54 9.07 -17.19
CA ALA A 173 3.21 9.39 -17.70
C ALA A 173 2.74 10.80 -17.30
N CYS A 174 3.18 11.31 -16.15
CA CYS A 174 2.91 12.67 -15.73
C CYS A 174 3.65 13.67 -16.62
N ASP A 175 4.95 13.47 -16.85
CA ASP A 175 5.80 14.33 -17.65
C ASP A 175 5.35 14.42 -19.12
N GLU A 176 4.81 13.34 -19.69
CA GLU A 176 4.25 13.32 -21.04
C GLU A 176 2.95 14.13 -21.19
N ASN A 177 2.22 14.36 -20.10
CA ASN A 177 0.89 15.00 -20.11
C ASN A 177 0.90 16.46 -19.59
N VAL A 178 2.03 17.00 -19.17
CA VAL A 178 2.18 18.37 -18.67
C VAL A 178 2.69 19.30 -19.76
#